data_a83f5f8c3c92d426f4224fc163170f97
#
_entry.id   a83f5f8c3c92d426f4224fc163170f97
#
_cell.length_a   1.000
_cell.length_b   1.000
_cell.length_c   1.000
_cell.angle_alpha   90.00
_cell.angle_beta   90.00
_cell.angle_gamma   90.00
#
_symmetry.space_group_name_H-M   'P 1'
#
loop_
_entity.id
_entity.type
_entity.pdbx_description
1 polymer ?
#
loop_
_entity_poly.entity_id
_entity_poly.type
_entity_poly.pdbx_seq_one_letter_code
_entity_poly.pdbx_strand_id
1 'polypeptide(L)'
;MAQFVFDEDHTAALFSIRHMMVTWVHGQFTRVKGTLRFDPARLTELSVEAEIDVTSIFTGVERRDEDLKSANYFDAATFPAITFKSSAAEAVGLDRCLVHGDLTVHGVTRRITLDVTFAGPSRFQDDDRLYTTFGFQATTRVNREDFGMTKSMDLENGGFMVGKHAYLTINAEADLVE
;
A
#
# COMPACT_ATOMS: atom_id res chain seq x y z
N MET A 1 18.37 4.89 -14.83
CA MET A 1 17.12 5.02 -14.04
C MET A 1 17.40 5.98 -12.89
N ALA A 2 16.60 7.01 -12.77
CA ALA A 2 16.68 7.92 -11.63
C ALA A 2 16.11 7.25 -10.38
N GLN A 3 16.61 7.65 -9.22
CA GLN A 3 16.12 7.20 -7.92
C GLN A 3 15.22 8.27 -7.32
N PHE A 4 14.11 7.83 -6.76
CA PHE A 4 13.12 8.65 -6.07
C PHE A 4 12.90 8.11 -4.66
N VAL A 5 12.54 9.00 -3.74
CA VAL A 5 12.13 8.67 -2.38
C VAL A 5 10.69 9.14 -2.17
N PHE A 6 9.88 8.36 -1.46
CA PHE A 6 8.51 8.76 -1.15
C PHE A 6 8.51 9.97 -0.21
N ASP A 7 7.69 10.96 -0.55
CA ASP A 7 7.33 12.03 0.37
C ASP A 7 6.32 11.45 1.38
N GLU A 8 6.75 11.33 2.64
CA GLU A 8 5.95 10.70 3.70
C GLU A 8 4.70 11.52 4.04
N ASP A 9 4.72 12.83 3.87
CA ASP A 9 3.59 13.72 4.17
C ASP A 9 2.48 13.62 3.10
N HIS A 10 2.83 13.23 1.87
CA HIS A 10 1.92 13.10 0.74
C HIS A 10 1.75 11.65 0.27
N THR A 11 2.09 10.67 1.14
CA THR A 11 1.96 9.25 0.85
C THR A 11 1.10 8.55 1.88
N ALA A 12 0.13 7.75 1.42
CA ALA A 12 -0.74 6.94 2.27
C ALA A 12 -1.13 5.63 1.60
N ALA A 13 -1.30 4.58 2.41
CA ALA A 13 -1.86 3.31 1.99
C ALA A 13 -3.29 3.18 2.55
N LEU A 14 -4.28 3.26 1.66
CA LEU A 14 -5.69 3.16 1.98
C LEU A 14 -6.18 1.72 1.80
N PHE A 15 -7.16 1.34 2.59
CA PHE A 15 -7.84 0.06 2.42
C PHE A 15 -9.34 0.17 2.63
N SER A 16 -10.07 -0.77 2.02
CA SER A 16 -11.48 -0.99 2.32
C SER A 16 -11.78 -2.48 2.42
N ILE A 17 -12.68 -2.83 3.34
CA ILE A 17 -13.12 -4.20 3.58
C ILE A 17 -14.60 -4.25 3.90
N ARG A 18 -15.29 -5.34 3.49
CA ARG A 18 -16.72 -5.52 3.81
C ARG A 18 -16.90 -5.83 5.30
N HIS A 19 -17.91 -5.21 5.91
CA HIS A 19 -18.35 -5.50 7.26
C HIS A 19 -19.77 -6.04 7.24
N MET A 20 -19.99 -7.17 7.90
CA MET A 20 -21.25 -7.93 7.93
C MET A 20 -21.90 -8.17 6.55
N MET A 21 -21.09 -8.10 5.48
CA MET A 21 -21.53 -8.18 4.07
C MET A 21 -22.51 -7.07 3.63
N VAL A 22 -22.80 -6.07 4.47
CA VAL A 22 -23.78 -5.00 4.18
C VAL A 22 -23.14 -3.64 3.96
N THR A 23 -21.95 -3.36 4.52
CA THR A 23 -21.29 -2.07 4.38
C THR A 23 -19.77 -2.22 4.19
N TRP A 24 -19.08 -1.09 4.04
CA TRP A 24 -17.64 -1.02 3.91
C TRP A 24 -17.03 -0.29 5.11
N VAL A 25 -15.96 -0.83 5.63
CA VAL A 25 -15.05 -0.13 6.53
C VAL A 25 -13.86 0.35 5.70
N HIS A 26 -13.54 1.63 5.84
CA HIS A 26 -12.39 2.27 5.23
C HIS A 26 -11.36 2.61 6.29
N GLY A 27 -10.11 2.52 5.93
CA GLY A 27 -9.01 2.95 6.78
C GLY A 27 -7.77 3.25 5.95
N GLN A 28 -6.74 3.69 6.63
CA GLN A 28 -5.45 3.99 6.02
C GLN A 28 -4.31 3.74 7.00
N PHE A 29 -3.13 3.52 6.44
CA PHE A 29 -1.87 3.67 7.14
C PHE A 29 -1.27 5.01 6.73
N THR A 30 -0.93 5.85 7.70
CA THR A 30 -0.48 7.22 7.46
C THR A 30 1.04 7.36 7.42
N ARG A 31 1.79 6.34 7.81
CA ARG A 31 3.25 6.32 7.71
C ARG A 31 3.70 5.26 6.74
N VAL A 32 4.08 5.71 5.55
CA VAL A 32 4.56 4.89 4.45
C VAL A 32 5.86 5.46 3.96
N LYS A 33 6.91 4.64 3.93
CA LYS A 33 8.22 4.97 3.38
C LYS A 33 8.50 4.14 2.15
N GLY A 34 9.29 4.67 1.24
CA GLY A 34 9.68 3.87 0.10
C GLY A 34 10.72 4.57 -0.77
N THR A 35 11.33 3.76 -1.60
CA THR A 35 12.23 4.21 -2.66
C THR A 35 11.86 3.53 -3.95
N LEU A 36 12.00 4.23 -5.06
CA LEU A 36 11.80 3.61 -6.36
C LEU A 36 12.88 4.07 -7.35
N ARG A 37 13.20 3.19 -8.28
CA ARG A 37 13.96 3.53 -9.48
C ARG A 37 12.96 3.61 -10.63
N PHE A 38 12.90 4.74 -11.27
CA PHE A 38 11.85 5.03 -12.24
C PHE A 38 12.37 5.84 -13.43
N ASP A 39 11.83 5.50 -14.59
CA ASP A 39 11.98 6.24 -15.84
C ASP A 39 10.72 5.98 -16.68
N PRO A 40 9.92 7.01 -17.00
CA PRO A 40 8.68 6.83 -17.75
C PRO A 40 8.89 6.24 -19.16
N ALA A 41 10.10 6.35 -19.71
CA ALA A 41 10.46 5.73 -20.98
C ALA A 41 10.83 4.24 -20.88
N ARG A 42 11.02 3.72 -19.66
CA ARG A 42 11.51 2.36 -19.39
C ARG A 42 10.77 1.71 -18.24
N LEU A 43 9.44 1.63 -18.34
CA LEU A 43 8.56 1.12 -17.28
C LEU A 43 8.88 -0.32 -16.85
N THR A 44 9.41 -1.14 -17.75
CA THR A 44 9.79 -2.53 -17.45
C THR A 44 11.00 -2.66 -16.51
N GLU A 45 11.76 -1.58 -16.33
CA GLU A 45 12.90 -1.52 -15.42
C GLU A 45 12.54 -0.90 -14.06
N LEU A 46 11.27 -0.51 -13.84
CA LEU A 46 10.80 0.04 -12.57
C LEU A 46 11.06 -0.95 -11.45
N SER A 47 11.60 -0.45 -10.36
CA SER A 47 11.71 -1.19 -9.10
C SER A 47 11.33 -0.32 -7.93
N VAL A 48 10.61 -0.89 -6.97
CA VAL A 48 10.12 -0.21 -5.76
C VAL A 48 10.30 -1.09 -4.54
N GLU A 49 10.72 -0.47 -3.45
CA GLU A 49 10.70 -1.04 -2.10
C GLU A 49 9.92 -0.07 -1.20
N ALA A 50 8.96 -0.60 -0.45
CA ALA A 50 8.12 0.19 0.44
C ALA A 50 7.94 -0.50 1.78
N GLU A 51 7.82 0.31 2.83
CA GLU A 51 7.54 -0.10 4.20
C GLU A 51 6.40 0.74 4.76
N ILE A 52 5.45 0.09 5.41
CA ILE A 52 4.30 0.70 6.06
C ILE A 52 4.40 0.39 7.55
N ASP A 53 4.37 1.42 8.39
CA ASP A 53 4.27 1.26 9.84
C ASP A 53 2.84 0.83 10.23
N VAL A 54 2.70 -0.39 10.73
CA VAL A 54 1.40 -0.96 11.13
C VAL A 54 0.74 -0.12 12.23
N THR A 55 1.52 0.49 13.12
CA THR A 55 0.97 1.31 14.21
C THR A 55 0.31 2.61 13.74
N SER A 56 0.54 3.00 12.47
CA SER A 56 -0.06 4.18 11.84
C SER A 56 -1.47 3.95 11.31
N ILE A 57 -2.06 2.77 11.56
CA ILE A 57 -3.42 2.46 11.11
C ILE A 57 -4.44 3.40 11.73
N PHE A 58 -5.34 3.92 10.90
CA PHE A 58 -6.39 4.83 11.28
C PHE A 58 -7.67 4.54 10.51
N THR A 59 -8.76 4.27 11.23
CA THR A 59 -10.09 4.05 10.67
C THR A 59 -11.15 5.04 11.18
N GLY A 60 -10.72 6.02 12.02
CA GLY A 60 -11.61 6.98 12.64
C GLY A 60 -12.37 6.46 13.87
N VAL A 61 -12.08 5.23 14.33
CA VAL A 61 -12.66 4.63 15.54
C VAL A 61 -11.53 4.00 16.36
N GLU A 62 -11.14 4.67 17.43
CA GLU A 62 -10.00 4.27 18.27
C GLU A 62 -10.04 2.81 18.73
N ARG A 63 -11.19 2.35 19.26
CA ARG A 63 -11.37 0.96 19.69
C ARG A 63 -11.11 -0.05 18.57
N ARG A 64 -11.51 0.29 17.34
CA ARG A 64 -11.25 -0.57 16.18
C ARG A 64 -9.78 -0.53 15.78
N ASP A 65 -9.15 0.64 15.83
CA ASP A 65 -7.74 0.80 15.51
C ASP A 65 -6.86 0.01 16.49
N GLU A 66 -7.20 0.00 17.78
CA GLU A 66 -6.51 -0.83 18.79
C GLU A 66 -6.72 -2.34 18.57
N ASP A 67 -7.94 -2.77 18.23
CA ASP A 67 -8.19 -4.19 17.89
C ASP A 67 -7.43 -4.62 16.64
N LEU A 68 -7.36 -3.75 15.61
CA LEU A 68 -6.58 -4.02 14.39
C LEU A 68 -5.07 -4.15 14.66
N LYS A 69 -4.51 -3.37 15.59
CA LYS A 69 -3.10 -3.47 16.00
C LYS A 69 -2.81 -4.70 16.86
N SER A 70 -3.83 -5.27 17.49
CA SER A 70 -3.67 -6.42 18.41
C SER A 70 -3.35 -7.71 17.66
N ALA A 71 -3.02 -8.77 18.43
CA ALA A 71 -2.78 -10.13 17.92
C ALA A 71 -4.01 -10.76 17.21
N ASN A 72 -5.17 -10.13 17.29
CA ASN A 72 -6.37 -10.55 16.56
C ASN A 72 -6.25 -10.32 15.06
N TYR A 73 -5.45 -9.31 14.64
CA TYR A 73 -5.31 -8.91 13.23
C TYR A 73 -3.84 -8.72 12.85
N PHE A 74 -3.31 -7.51 12.90
CA PHE A 74 -1.95 -7.23 12.40
C PHE A 74 -0.84 -7.65 13.37
N ASP A 75 -1.13 -7.78 14.66
CA ASP A 75 -0.14 -8.06 15.72
C ASP A 75 1.07 -7.12 15.61
N ALA A 76 0.80 -5.82 15.71
CA ALA A 76 1.81 -4.78 15.50
C ALA A 76 3.01 -4.87 16.45
N ALA A 77 2.82 -5.51 17.62
CA ALA A 77 3.90 -5.74 18.59
C ALA A 77 4.93 -6.76 18.06
N THR A 78 4.46 -7.78 17.34
CA THR A 78 5.32 -8.82 16.74
C THR A 78 5.74 -8.47 15.32
N PHE A 79 4.83 -7.87 14.55
CA PHE A 79 5.01 -7.52 13.14
C PHE A 79 4.76 -6.03 12.92
N PRO A 80 5.69 -5.14 13.28
CA PRO A 80 5.48 -3.69 13.24
C PRO A 80 5.41 -3.10 11.84
N ALA A 81 5.85 -3.84 10.83
CA ALA A 81 5.93 -3.35 9.45
C ALA A 81 5.23 -4.28 8.45
N ILE A 82 4.59 -3.67 7.47
CA ILE A 82 4.21 -4.30 6.21
C ILE A 82 5.23 -3.88 5.16
N THR A 83 5.76 -4.81 4.38
CA THR A 83 6.78 -4.50 3.36
C THR A 83 6.35 -4.98 1.98
N PHE A 84 6.75 -4.23 0.97
CA PHE A 84 6.61 -4.64 -0.43
C PHE A 84 7.94 -4.47 -1.15
N LYS A 85 8.34 -5.48 -1.92
CA LYS A 85 9.51 -5.45 -2.79
C LYS A 85 9.14 -5.95 -4.18
N SER A 86 9.29 -5.08 -5.17
CA SER A 86 9.05 -5.46 -6.57
C SER A 86 10.09 -6.44 -7.09
N SER A 87 9.69 -7.28 -8.04
CA SER A 87 10.55 -8.24 -8.73
C SER A 87 10.51 -8.11 -10.24
N ALA A 88 9.43 -7.53 -10.79
CA ALA A 88 9.26 -7.27 -12.21
C ALA A 88 8.21 -6.17 -12.43
N ALA A 89 8.27 -5.51 -13.58
CA ALA A 89 7.24 -4.58 -14.03
C ALA A 89 6.92 -4.80 -15.51
N GLU A 90 5.64 -4.62 -15.87
CA GLU A 90 5.13 -4.76 -17.23
C GLU A 90 4.43 -3.47 -17.64
N ALA A 91 4.84 -2.86 -18.77
CA ALA A 91 4.15 -1.71 -19.32
C ALA A 91 2.82 -2.15 -19.95
N VAL A 92 1.71 -1.52 -19.54
CA VAL A 92 0.37 -1.78 -20.10
C VAL A 92 -0.28 -0.53 -20.67
N GLY A 93 0.41 0.60 -20.62
CA GLY A 93 0.02 1.88 -21.19
C GLY A 93 1.19 2.86 -21.16
N LEU A 94 0.94 4.10 -21.56
CA LEU A 94 1.96 5.16 -21.55
C LEU A 94 2.26 5.63 -20.12
N ASP A 95 1.25 5.61 -19.25
CA ASP A 95 1.27 6.08 -17.87
C ASP A 95 0.83 4.98 -16.88
N ARG A 96 0.86 3.70 -17.31
CA ARG A 96 0.37 2.57 -16.53
C ARG A 96 1.25 1.35 -16.70
N CYS A 97 1.52 0.68 -15.57
CA CYS A 97 2.24 -0.58 -15.54
C CYS A 97 1.68 -1.54 -14.48
N LEU A 98 1.93 -2.82 -14.66
CA LEU A 98 1.74 -3.84 -13.63
C LEU A 98 3.07 -4.06 -12.92
N VAL A 99 3.08 -3.95 -11.59
CA VAL A 99 4.26 -4.18 -10.77
C VAL A 99 4.05 -5.44 -9.95
N HIS A 100 4.86 -6.46 -10.22
CA HIS A 100 4.85 -7.73 -9.50
C HIS A 100 5.87 -7.70 -8.37
N GLY A 101 5.51 -8.25 -7.22
CA GLY A 101 6.42 -8.26 -6.09
C GLY A 101 5.92 -9.09 -4.92
N ASP A 102 6.71 -9.10 -3.88
CA ASP A 102 6.46 -9.82 -2.65
C ASP A 102 5.94 -8.84 -1.59
N LEU A 103 4.70 -9.06 -1.17
CA LEU A 103 4.06 -8.36 -0.06
C LEU A 103 4.19 -9.21 1.21
N THR A 104 4.75 -8.64 2.26
CA THR A 104 4.82 -9.27 3.58
C THR A 104 3.91 -8.54 4.55
N VAL A 105 2.93 -9.26 5.10
CA VAL A 105 1.98 -8.78 6.12
C VAL A 105 1.91 -9.83 7.22
N HIS A 106 1.89 -9.41 8.48
CA HIS A 106 1.75 -10.33 9.61
C HIS A 106 2.79 -11.48 9.57
N GLY A 107 4.02 -11.18 9.12
CA GLY A 107 5.10 -12.15 8.97
C GLY A 107 4.96 -13.14 7.80
N VAL A 108 3.91 -13.05 7.01
CA VAL A 108 3.65 -13.92 5.86
C VAL A 108 3.87 -13.19 4.56
N THR A 109 4.66 -13.78 3.67
CA THR A 109 4.95 -13.21 2.34
C THR A 109 4.10 -13.86 1.26
N ARG A 110 3.51 -13.05 0.39
CA ARG A 110 2.75 -13.49 -0.79
C ARG A 110 3.13 -12.67 -2.00
N ARG A 111 3.20 -13.33 -3.13
CA ARG A 111 3.35 -12.65 -4.42
C ARG A 111 2.06 -11.97 -4.81
N ILE A 112 2.13 -10.68 -5.13
CA ILE A 112 1.00 -9.89 -5.59
C ILE A 112 1.36 -9.10 -6.84
N THR A 113 0.34 -8.53 -7.46
CA THR A 113 0.46 -7.57 -8.56
C THR A 113 -0.21 -6.27 -8.17
N LEU A 114 0.50 -5.18 -8.31
CA LEU A 114 -0.03 -3.82 -8.20
C LEU A 114 -0.34 -3.31 -9.61
N ASP A 115 -1.53 -2.77 -9.80
CA ASP A 115 -1.88 -1.99 -10.99
C ASP A 115 -1.53 -0.53 -10.70
N VAL A 116 -0.52 0.00 -11.38
CA VAL A 116 0.08 1.30 -11.07
C VAL A 116 -0.14 2.27 -12.22
N THR A 117 -0.72 3.43 -11.90
CA THR A 117 -0.72 4.61 -12.77
C THR A 117 0.19 5.68 -12.19
N PHE A 118 0.76 6.52 -13.04
CA PHE A 118 1.59 7.63 -12.59
C PHE A 118 1.27 8.90 -13.37
N ALA A 119 1.60 10.04 -12.77
CA ALA A 119 1.47 11.37 -13.36
C ALA A 119 2.71 12.21 -13.05
N GLY A 120 3.00 13.15 -13.92
CA GLY A 120 4.16 14.04 -13.77
C GLY A 120 5.14 13.95 -14.93
N PRO A 121 6.36 14.51 -14.83
CA PRO A 121 6.87 15.14 -13.60
C PRO A 121 6.21 16.50 -13.33
N SER A 122 5.97 16.79 -12.05
CA SER A 122 5.82 18.16 -11.57
C SER A 122 7.17 18.70 -11.16
N ARG A 123 7.43 19.98 -11.42
CA ARG A 123 8.66 20.64 -11.02
C ARG A 123 8.34 21.95 -10.33
N PHE A 124 8.93 22.16 -9.18
CA PHE A 124 8.83 23.45 -8.49
C PHE A 124 10.16 23.78 -7.84
N GLN A 125 10.38 25.06 -7.66
CA GLN A 125 11.58 25.58 -7.00
C GLN A 125 11.19 26.15 -5.65
N ASP A 126 11.89 25.70 -4.61
CA ASP A 126 11.81 26.25 -3.27
C ASP A 126 13.21 26.64 -2.84
N ASP A 127 13.39 27.93 -2.52
CA ASP A 127 14.69 28.57 -2.33
C ASP A 127 15.65 28.26 -3.51
N ASP A 128 16.79 27.63 -3.23
CA ASP A 128 17.80 27.25 -4.22
C ASP A 128 17.66 25.80 -4.74
N ARG A 129 16.62 25.05 -4.30
CA ARG A 129 16.43 23.65 -4.66
C ARG A 129 15.30 23.48 -5.66
N LEU A 130 15.61 22.75 -6.75
CA LEU A 130 14.61 22.31 -7.75
C LEU A 130 14.12 20.92 -7.37
N TYR A 131 12.82 20.81 -7.08
CA TYR A 131 12.16 19.53 -6.85
C TYR A 131 11.60 18.98 -8.17
N THR A 132 11.74 17.70 -8.37
CA THR A 132 11.13 16.95 -9.48
C THR A 132 10.36 15.78 -8.88
N THR A 133 9.05 15.83 -8.99
CA THR A 133 8.13 14.92 -8.29
C THR A 133 7.24 14.18 -9.29
N PHE A 134 7.03 12.90 -9.04
CA PHE A 134 6.00 12.10 -9.70
C PHE A 134 4.96 11.64 -8.68
N GLY A 135 3.68 11.63 -9.10
CA GLY A 135 2.58 11.00 -8.37
C GLY A 135 2.34 9.58 -8.86
N PHE A 136 2.08 8.65 -7.94
CA PHE A 136 1.77 7.25 -8.22
C PHE A 136 0.49 6.84 -7.51
N GLN A 137 -0.38 6.10 -8.21
CA GLN A 137 -1.48 5.40 -7.60
C GLN A 137 -1.34 3.91 -7.91
N ALA A 138 -1.24 3.08 -6.88
CA ALA A 138 -1.18 1.64 -7.02
C ALA A 138 -2.42 1.00 -6.39
N THR A 139 -3.06 0.08 -7.09
CA THR A 139 -4.24 -0.65 -6.59
C THR A 139 -4.02 -2.14 -6.65
N THR A 140 -4.59 -2.85 -5.68
CA THR A 140 -4.65 -4.31 -5.67
C THR A 140 -5.76 -4.82 -4.76
N ARG A 141 -6.04 -6.11 -4.82
CA ARG A 141 -6.94 -6.82 -3.93
C ARG A 141 -6.22 -8.03 -3.34
N VAL A 142 -6.26 -8.17 -2.03
CA VAL A 142 -5.64 -9.28 -1.32
C VAL A 142 -6.67 -10.01 -0.45
N ASN A 143 -6.49 -11.32 -0.26
CA ASN A 143 -7.23 -12.05 0.76
C ASN A 143 -6.44 -12.02 2.07
N ARG A 144 -7.01 -11.40 3.13
CA ARG A 144 -6.34 -11.29 4.44
C ARG A 144 -6.02 -12.64 5.07
N GLU A 145 -6.80 -13.67 4.76
CA GLU A 145 -6.58 -15.02 5.31
C GLU A 145 -5.30 -15.66 4.76
N ASP A 146 -4.85 -15.28 3.54
CA ASP A 146 -3.58 -15.73 2.96
C ASP A 146 -2.37 -15.24 3.78
N PHE A 147 -2.56 -14.21 4.61
CA PHE A 147 -1.57 -13.65 5.53
C PHE A 147 -1.79 -14.07 6.98
N GLY A 148 -2.62 -15.09 7.23
CA GLY A 148 -2.88 -15.60 8.57
C GLY A 148 -3.86 -14.77 9.40
N MET A 149 -4.43 -13.69 8.85
CA MET A 149 -5.42 -12.86 9.54
C MET A 149 -6.82 -13.45 9.37
N THR A 150 -7.12 -14.51 10.11
CA THR A 150 -8.35 -15.31 9.93
C THR A 150 -9.47 -14.93 10.89
N LYS A 151 -9.23 -14.04 11.86
CA LYS A 151 -10.27 -13.68 12.84
C LYS A 151 -11.50 -13.12 12.15
N SER A 152 -12.64 -13.73 12.40
CA SER A 152 -13.97 -13.30 12.01
C SER A 152 -15.00 -14.07 12.84
N MET A 153 -16.26 -13.66 12.75
CA MET A 153 -17.40 -14.44 13.24
C MET A 153 -18.32 -14.75 12.06
N ASP A 154 -18.89 -15.94 12.06
CA ASP A 154 -19.92 -16.31 11.09
C ASP A 154 -21.24 -15.61 11.45
N LEU A 155 -21.99 -15.23 10.44
CA LEU A 155 -23.32 -14.63 10.60
C LEU A 155 -24.40 -15.71 10.48
N GLU A 156 -25.50 -15.55 11.24
CA GLU A 156 -26.61 -16.52 11.25
C GLU A 156 -27.24 -16.78 9.86
N ASN A 157 -27.20 -15.76 9.01
CA ASN A 157 -27.74 -15.83 7.64
C ASN A 157 -26.72 -16.30 6.58
N GLY A 158 -25.57 -16.83 7.02
CA GLY A 158 -24.43 -17.14 6.17
C GLY A 158 -23.65 -15.86 5.79
N GLY A 159 -22.34 -15.96 5.77
CA GLY A 159 -21.43 -14.84 5.55
C GLY A 159 -20.54 -14.59 6.76
N PHE A 160 -19.76 -13.51 6.70
CA PHE A 160 -18.73 -13.20 7.69
C PHE A 160 -18.89 -11.78 8.23
N MET A 161 -18.58 -11.58 9.53
CA MET A 161 -18.55 -10.25 10.13
C MET A 161 -17.51 -9.35 9.46
N VAL A 162 -16.32 -9.91 9.16
CA VAL A 162 -15.24 -9.20 8.43
C VAL A 162 -14.97 -9.95 7.13
N GLY A 163 -15.07 -9.26 6.02
CA GLY A 163 -14.81 -9.82 4.69
C GLY A 163 -13.39 -10.37 4.55
N LYS A 164 -13.21 -11.28 3.61
CA LYS A 164 -11.90 -11.90 3.34
C LYS A 164 -11.00 -11.03 2.49
N HIS A 165 -11.57 -10.26 1.57
CA HIS A 165 -10.83 -9.45 0.63
C HIS A 165 -10.73 -8.00 1.08
N ALA A 166 -9.51 -7.52 1.19
CA ALA A 166 -9.18 -6.11 1.33
C ALA A 166 -8.81 -5.53 -0.04
N TYR A 167 -9.37 -4.37 -0.34
CA TYR A 167 -9.04 -3.57 -1.52
C TYR A 167 -8.08 -2.48 -1.09
N LEU A 168 -6.92 -2.41 -1.73
CA LEU A 168 -5.83 -1.51 -1.37
C LEU A 168 -5.66 -0.45 -2.43
N THR A 169 -5.45 0.78 -2.01
CA THR A 169 -5.04 1.90 -2.86
C THR A 169 -3.90 2.64 -2.18
N ILE A 170 -2.74 2.65 -2.81
CA ILE A 170 -1.59 3.40 -2.34
C ILE A 170 -1.49 4.65 -3.22
N ASN A 171 -1.54 5.83 -2.60
CA ASN A 171 -1.23 7.09 -3.26
C ASN A 171 0.12 7.55 -2.71
N ALA A 172 1.05 7.83 -3.59
CA ALA A 172 2.39 8.23 -3.23
C ALA A 172 2.87 9.39 -4.09
N GLU A 173 3.46 10.38 -3.47
CA GLU A 173 4.39 11.31 -4.14
C GLU A 173 5.80 10.79 -3.97
N ALA A 174 6.63 10.98 -5.00
CA ALA A 174 8.02 10.57 -4.94
C ALA A 174 8.92 11.64 -5.58
N ASP A 175 9.90 12.07 -4.80
CA ASP A 175 10.85 13.10 -5.15
C ASP A 175 12.16 12.53 -5.67
N LEU A 176 12.68 13.14 -6.70
CA LEU A 176 13.99 12.81 -7.28
C LEU A 176 15.09 12.99 -6.24
N VAL A 177 15.87 11.95 -6.02
CA VAL A 177 17.11 12.02 -5.22
C VAL A 177 18.22 12.56 -6.11
N GLU A 178 18.84 13.67 -5.67
CA GLU A 178 20.01 14.27 -6.32
C GLU A 178 21.28 13.44 -6.18
#